data_d48abd75c644fdedd861b682c8096687
#
_entry.id   d48abd75c644fdedd861b682c8096687
#
_cell.length_a   1.000
_cell.length_b   1.000
_cell.length_c   1.000
_cell.angle_alpha   90.00
_cell.angle_beta   90.00
_cell.angle_gamma   90.00
#
_symmetry.space_group_name_H-M   'P 1'
#
loop_
_entity.id
_entity.type
_entity.pdbx_description
1 polymer ?
#
loop_
_entity_poly.entity_id
_entity_poly.type
_entity_poly.pdbx_seq_one_letter_code
_entity_poly.pdbx_strand_id
1 'polypeptide(L)'
;MSNLSLLAARILLALLFIIAGLGKLADVSGFAGYMASGGVPAFLAWPVIALEVLGGLAVLVGFQTRIAALALGGFSVLAGLLFHFDPADQMQMTMLLKNLGLGGGFLLLAQAGAGAYAVDALTGRRAAA
;
A
#
# COMPACT_ATOMS: atom_id res chain seq x y z
N MET A 1 20.40 6.23 -2.69
CA MET A 1 19.35 7.18 -2.25
C MET A 1 19.71 7.71 -0.88
N SER A 2 19.40 8.98 -0.59
CA SER A 2 19.64 9.52 0.76
C SER A 2 18.65 8.95 1.78
N ASN A 3 19.04 8.89 3.05
CA ASN A 3 18.15 8.43 4.12
C ASN A 3 16.91 9.32 4.26
N LEU A 4 17.06 10.62 3.97
CA LEU A 4 15.96 11.58 4.00
C LEU A 4 14.96 11.32 2.85
N SER A 5 15.44 10.98 1.65
CA SER A 5 14.57 10.62 0.53
C SER A 5 13.78 9.34 0.81
N LEU A 6 14.41 8.35 1.46
CA LEU A 6 13.73 7.12 1.87
C LEU A 6 12.67 7.37 2.93
N LEU A 7 12.97 8.24 3.92
CA LEU A 7 11.99 8.64 4.91
C LEU A 7 10.79 9.34 4.27
N ALA A 8 11.04 10.30 3.39
CA ALA A 8 9.99 11.03 2.66
C ALA A 8 9.13 10.07 1.81
N ALA A 9 9.74 9.16 1.07
CA ALA A 9 9.03 8.15 0.28
C ALA A 9 8.12 7.27 1.15
N ARG A 10 8.61 6.81 2.29
CA ARG A 10 7.81 6.02 3.25
C ARG A 10 6.62 6.80 3.77
N ILE A 11 6.81 8.05 4.19
CA ILE A 11 5.71 8.90 4.68
C ILE A 11 4.64 9.07 3.59
N LEU A 12 5.03 9.43 2.38
CA LEU A 12 4.10 9.68 1.27
C LEU A 12 3.34 8.41 0.86
N LEU A 13 4.02 7.29 0.74
CA LEU A 13 3.40 6.02 0.37
C LEU A 13 2.48 5.49 1.50
N ALA A 14 2.93 5.56 2.75
CA ALA A 14 2.18 5.05 3.89
C ALA A 14 0.90 5.85 4.16
N LEU A 15 0.96 7.17 4.00
CA LEU A 15 -0.14 8.07 4.33
C LEU A 15 -1.42 7.71 3.57
N LEU A 16 -1.31 7.41 2.28
CA LEU A 16 -2.46 7.01 1.46
C LEU A 16 -3.14 5.76 2.03
N PHE A 17 -2.39 4.73 2.38
CA PHE A 17 -2.95 3.46 2.86
C PHE A 17 -3.52 3.57 4.27
N ILE A 18 -2.86 4.30 5.16
CA ILE A 18 -3.37 4.54 6.51
C ILE A 18 -4.72 5.28 6.43
N ILE A 19 -4.80 6.36 5.66
CA ILE A 19 -6.04 7.14 5.50
C ILE A 19 -7.11 6.30 4.81
N ALA A 20 -6.78 5.57 3.76
CA ALA A 20 -7.74 4.72 3.04
C ALA A 20 -8.28 3.58 3.92
N GLY A 21 -7.41 2.92 4.67
CA GLY A 21 -7.80 1.85 5.59
C GLY A 21 -8.66 2.36 6.76
N LEU A 22 -8.29 3.47 7.38
CA LEU A 22 -9.08 4.11 8.43
C LEU A 22 -10.45 4.56 7.91
N GLY A 23 -10.51 5.11 6.69
CA GLY A 23 -11.78 5.49 6.06
C GLY A 23 -12.71 4.28 5.86
N LYS A 24 -12.17 3.12 5.49
CA LYS A 24 -12.94 1.88 5.36
C LYS A 24 -13.45 1.34 6.70
N LEU A 25 -12.70 1.58 7.78
CA LEU A 25 -13.18 1.23 9.15
C LEU A 25 -14.43 2.01 9.55
N ALA A 26 -14.64 3.20 9.01
CA ALA A 26 -15.83 4.00 9.29
C ALA A 26 -17.11 3.39 8.69
N ASP A 27 -16.98 2.61 7.59
CA ASP A 27 -18.10 1.91 6.94
C ASP A 27 -17.62 0.60 6.31
N VAL A 28 -17.36 -0.39 7.15
CA VAL A 28 -16.91 -1.73 6.71
C VAL A 28 -17.97 -2.40 5.85
N SER A 29 -19.25 -2.26 6.19
CA SER A 29 -20.36 -2.84 5.43
C SER A 29 -20.44 -2.28 4.01
N GLY A 30 -20.34 -0.96 3.86
CA GLY A 30 -20.30 -0.31 2.54
C GLY A 30 -19.09 -0.75 1.71
N PHE A 31 -17.93 -0.85 2.33
CA PHE A 31 -16.74 -1.35 1.65
C PHE A 31 -16.88 -2.83 1.23
N ALA A 32 -17.40 -3.68 2.10
CA ALA A 32 -17.68 -5.09 1.77
C ALA A 32 -18.66 -5.23 0.59
N GLY A 33 -19.69 -4.39 0.55
CA GLY A 33 -20.65 -4.33 -0.56
C GLY A 33 -19.97 -3.88 -1.87
N TYR A 34 -19.10 -2.89 -1.81
CA TYR A 34 -18.31 -2.47 -2.96
C TYR A 34 -17.40 -3.59 -3.50
N MET A 35 -16.72 -4.32 -2.61
CA MET A 35 -15.91 -5.47 -3.01
C MET A 35 -16.74 -6.56 -3.69
N ALA A 36 -17.90 -6.87 -3.10
CA ALA A 36 -18.83 -7.89 -3.64
C ALA A 36 -19.34 -7.51 -5.03
N SER A 37 -19.61 -6.23 -5.29
CA SER A 37 -20.00 -5.75 -6.62
C SER A 37 -18.93 -5.94 -7.68
N GLY A 38 -17.66 -5.95 -7.28
CA GLY A 38 -16.50 -6.25 -8.13
C GLY A 38 -16.13 -7.73 -8.20
N GLY A 39 -16.97 -8.62 -7.65
CA GLY A 39 -16.74 -10.08 -7.65
C GLY A 39 -15.74 -10.56 -6.60
N VAL A 40 -15.38 -9.72 -5.64
CA VAL A 40 -14.48 -10.08 -4.53
C VAL A 40 -15.31 -10.43 -3.29
N PRO A 41 -15.07 -11.58 -2.64
CA PRO A 41 -15.85 -11.97 -1.46
C PRO A 41 -15.84 -10.91 -0.35
N ALA A 42 -17.01 -10.60 0.19
CA ALA A 42 -17.20 -9.55 1.19
C ALA A 42 -16.39 -9.76 2.48
N PHE A 43 -16.12 -11.01 2.87
CA PHE A 43 -15.34 -11.33 4.07
C PHE A 43 -13.88 -10.86 3.98
N LEU A 44 -13.36 -10.63 2.77
CA LEU A 44 -12.03 -10.09 2.55
C LEU A 44 -11.89 -8.61 2.90
N ALA A 45 -13.00 -7.93 3.21
CA ALA A 45 -12.94 -6.52 3.64
C ALA A 45 -12.04 -6.33 4.86
N TRP A 46 -12.15 -7.19 5.87
CA TRP A 46 -11.30 -7.11 7.06
C TRP A 46 -9.81 -7.36 6.80
N PRO A 47 -9.41 -8.42 6.07
CA PRO A 47 -7.99 -8.58 5.67
C PRO A 47 -7.45 -7.39 4.86
N VAL A 48 -8.24 -6.81 3.97
CA VAL A 48 -7.82 -5.64 3.18
C VAL A 48 -7.61 -4.42 4.10
N ILE A 49 -8.53 -4.13 4.98
CA ILE A 49 -8.40 -3.03 5.95
C ILE A 49 -7.16 -3.24 6.83
N ALA A 50 -6.98 -4.45 7.34
CA ALA A 50 -5.81 -4.79 8.15
C ALA A 50 -4.50 -4.60 7.36
N LEU A 51 -4.45 -5.03 6.11
CA LEU A 51 -3.29 -4.82 5.24
C LEU A 51 -3.00 -3.34 5.03
N GLU A 52 -4.00 -2.54 4.73
CA GLU A 52 -3.84 -1.11 4.48
C GLU A 52 -3.37 -0.36 5.73
N VAL A 53 -4.01 -0.58 6.87
CA VAL A 53 -3.66 0.12 8.12
C VAL A 53 -2.33 -0.38 8.68
N LEU A 54 -2.19 -1.69 8.90
CA LEU A 54 -0.99 -2.26 9.51
C LEU A 54 0.20 -2.22 8.56
N GLY A 55 -0.01 -2.51 7.28
CA GLY A 55 1.02 -2.39 6.26
C GLY A 55 1.48 -0.94 6.08
N GLY A 56 0.54 0.00 6.06
CA GLY A 56 0.84 1.43 6.01
C GLY A 56 1.64 1.88 7.22
N LEU A 57 1.24 1.50 8.43
CA LEU A 57 2.00 1.81 9.66
C LEU A 57 3.39 1.17 9.65
N ALA A 58 3.51 -0.07 9.18
CA ALA A 58 4.80 -0.75 9.07
C ALA A 58 5.74 -0.01 8.12
N VAL A 59 5.26 0.44 6.96
CA VAL A 59 6.03 1.26 6.02
C VAL A 59 6.40 2.61 6.66
N LEU A 60 5.46 3.26 7.35
CA LEU A 60 5.69 4.56 7.97
C LEU A 60 6.83 4.51 8.97
N VAL A 61 6.81 3.56 9.92
CA VAL A 61 7.86 3.44 10.93
C VAL A 61 9.11 2.72 10.42
N GLY A 62 9.03 2.09 9.24
CA GLY A 62 10.13 1.32 8.67
C GLY A 62 10.35 -0.01 9.38
N PHE A 63 9.27 -0.73 9.67
CA PHE A 63 9.30 -2.09 10.24
C PHE A 63 8.96 -3.12 9.18
N GLN A 64 9.81 -4.13 9.02
CA GLN A 64 9.64 -5.14 7.97
C GLN A 64 9.38 -4.51 6.59
N THR A 65 10.04 -3.40 6.31
CA THR A 65 9.73 -2.48 5.21
C THR A 65 9.63 -3.17 3.87
N ARG A 66 10.53 -4.11 3.58
CA ARG A 66 10.53 -4.85 2.30
C ARG A 66 9.28 -5.69 2.12
N ILE A 67 8.88 -6.43 3.15
CA ILE A 67 7.69 -7.30 3.12
C ILE A 67 6.43 -6.43 3.01
N ALA A 68 6.31 -5.40 3.85
CA ALA A 68 5.18 -4.48 3.82
C ALA A 68 5.06 -3.75 2.47
N ALA A 69 6.17 -3.31 1.89
CA ALA A 69 6.20 -2.66 0.60
C ALA A 69 5.77 -3.61 -0.54
N LEU A 70 6.25 -4.85 -0.54
CA LEU A 70 5.83 -5.84 -1.55
C LEU A 70 4.35 -6.19 -1.41
N ALA A 71 3.85 -6.34 -0.19
CA ALA A 71 2.44 -6.63 0.06
C ALA A 71 1.53 -5.49 -0.40
N LEU A 72 1.82 -4.24 -0.02
CA LEU A 72 1.04 -3.07 -0.43
C LEU A 72 1.19 -2.77 -1.92
N GLY A 73 2.37 -2.93 -2.48
CA GLY A 73 2.62 -2.76 -3.92
C GLY A 73 1.84 -3.76 -4.76
N GLY A 74 1.91 -5.04 -4.41
CA GLY A 74 1.14 -6.10 -5.05
C GLY A 74 -0.36 -5.88 -4.91
N PHE A 75 -0.83 -5.51 -3.71
CA PHE A 75 -2.22 -5.15 -3.46
C PHE A 75 -2.67 -3.97 -4.34
N SER A 76 -1.85 -2.92 -4.48
CA SER A 76 -2.18 -1.75 -5.31
C SER A 76 -2.39 -2.14 -6.77
N VAL A 77 -1.50 -2.94 -7.33
CA VAL A 77 -1.61 -3.41 -8.72
C VAL A 77 -2.86 -4.26 -8.88
N LEU A 78 -3.08 -5.23 -7.99
CA LEU A 78 -4.23 -6.13 -8.05
C LEU A 78 -5.55 -5.36 -7.91
N ALA A 79 -5.66 -4.47 -6.93
CA ALA A 79 -6.86 -3.64 -6.74
C ALA A 79 -7.12 -2.73 -7.94
N GLY A 80 -6.07 -2.15 -8.52
CA GLY A 80 -6.19 -1.34 -9.74
C GLY A 80 -6.79 -2.13 -10.89
N LEU A 81 -6.28 -3.32 -11.14
CA LEU A 81 -6.76 -4.18 -12.23
C LEU A 81 -8.19 -4.67 -11.99
N LEU A 82 -8.54 -5.03 -10.75
CA LEU A 82 -9.87 -5.58 -10.43
C LEU A 82 -10.98 -4.50 -10.41
N PHE A 83 -10.68 -3.28 -9.94
CA PHE A 83 -11.71 -2.28 -9.66
C PHE A 83 -11.66 -1.05 -10.56
N HIS A 84 -10.55 -0.83 -11.27
CA HIS A 84 -10.34 0.41 -12.02
C HIS A 84 -10.05 0.18 -13.51
N PHE A 85 -10.10 -1.05 -13.99
CA PHE A 85 -9.91 -1.31 -15.42
C PHE A 85 -11.24 -1.10 -16.16
N ASP A 86 -11.49 0.14 -16.56
CA ASP A 86 -12.62 0.55 -17.40
C ASP A 86 -12.15 1.54 -18.49
N PRO A 87 -11.84 1.04 -19.70
CA PRO A 87 -11.35 1.90 -20.78
C PRO A 87 -12.34 2.98 -21.25
N ALA A 88 -13.63 2.85 -20.91
CA ALA A 88 -14.65 3.84 -21.25
C ALA A 88 -14.71 4.99 -20.23
N ASP A 89 -14.16 4.81 -19.04
CA ASP A 89 -14.15 5.81 -17.96
C ASP A 89 -12.73 6.31 -17.71
N GLN A 90 -12.46 7.56 -18.10
CA GLN A 90 -11.15 8.20 -17.91
C GLN A 90 -10.73 8.30 -16.44
N MET A 91 -11.68 8.52 -15.52
CA MET A 91 -11.38 8.59 -14.10
C MET A 91 -10.92 7.23 -13.58
N GLN A 92 -11.60 6.15 -13.96
CA GLN A 92 -11.21 4.79 -13.58
C GLN A 92 -9.83 4.45 -14.13
N MET A 93 -9.55 4.77 -15.38
CA MET A 93 -8.22 4.54 -15.96
C MET A 93 -7.14 5.35 -15.25
N THR A 94 -7.43 6.57 -14.80
CA THR A 94 -6.50 7.38 -14.00
C THR A 94 -6.24 6.69 -12.65
N MET A 95 -7.26 6.13 -12.01
CA MET A 95 -7.12 5.36 -10.77
C MET A 95 -6.27 4.10 -10.97
N LEU A 96 -6.45 3.40 -12.08
CA LEU A 96 -5.59 2.26 -12.45
C LEU A 96 -4.13 2.70 -12.56
N LEU A 97 -3.85 3.75 -13.34
CA LEU A 97 -2.49 4.26 -13.54
C LEU A 97 -1.85 4.71 -12.22
N LYS A 98 -2.62 5.36 -11.33
CA LYS A 98 -2.17 5.71 -9.98
C LYS A 98 -1.76 4.46 -9.20
N ASN A 99 -2.57 3.41 -9.24
CA ASN A 99 -2.27 2.16 -8.53
C ASN A 99 -1.03 1.46 -9.08
N LEU A 100 -0.82 1.49 -10.41
CA LEU A 100 0.41 0.98 -11.02
C LEU A 100 1.62 1.81 -10.60
N GLY A 101 1.49 3.14 -10.54
CA GLY A 101 2.53 4.04 -10.03
C GLY A 101 2.89 3.77 -8.57
N LEU A 102 1.88 3.53 -7.71
CA LEU A 102 2.10 3.11 -6.32
C LEU A 102 2.86 1.77 -6.24
N GLY A 103 2.47 0.79 -7.06
CA GLY A 103 3.15 -0.49 -7.16
C GLY A 103 4.63 -0.32 -7.51
N GLY A 104 4.95 0.55 -8.48
CA GLY A 104 6.33 0.90 -8.84
C GLY A 104 7.09 1.56 -7.69
N GLY A 105 6.48 2.51 -7.00
CA GLY A 105 7.06 3.17 -5.82
C GLY A 105 7.38 2.19 -4.69
N PHE A 106 6.46 1.27 -4.39
CA PHE A 106 6.69 0.23 -3.40
C PHE A 106 7.76 -0.79 -3.82
N LEU A 107 7.82 -1.12 -5.10
CA LEU A 107 8.88 -2.00 -5.61
C LEU A 107 10.27 -1.38 -5.40
N LEU A 108 10.42 -0.08 -5.70
CA LEU A 108 11.66 0.64 -5.42
C LEU A 108 11.96 0.70 -3.93
N LEU A 109 10.97 0.94 -3.08
CA LEU A 109 11.15 0.93 -1.63
C LEU A 109 11.57 -0.44 -1.10
N ALA A 110 10.98 -1.51 -1.63
CA ALA A 110 11.36 -2.89 -1.27
C ALA A 110 12.82 -3.19 -1.62
N GLN A 111 13.31 -2.68 -2.73
CA GLN A 111 14.72 -2.82 -3.13
C GLN A 111 15.65 -1.95 -2.27
N ALA A 112 15.32 -0.68 -2.09
CA ALA A 112 16.16 0.27 -1.36
C ALA A 112 16.20 -0.01 0.15
N GLY A 113 15.11 -0.56 0.69
CA GLY A 113 14.95 -0.75 2.14
C GLY A 113 14.51 0.53 2.86
N ALA A 114 14.44 0.46 4.18
CA ALA A 114 13.85 1.50 5.02
C ALA A 114 14.72 2.76 5.21
N GLY A 115 16.03 2.66 5.02
CA GLY A 115 16.99 3.72 5.36
C GLY A 115 17.32 3.77 6.85
N ALA A 116 18.15 4.75 7.23
CA ALA A 116 18.64 4.85 8.60
C ALA A 116 17.58 5.31 9.62
N TYR A 117 16.56 6.05 9.18
CA TYR A 117 15.49 6.55 10.05
C TYR A 117 14.31 5.55 10.12
N ALA A 118 14.58 4.34 10.58
CA ALA A 118 13.65 3.23 10.55
C ALA A 118 13.88 2.23 11.67
N VAL A 119 12.82 1.54 12.09
CA VAL A 119 12.90 0.44 13.06
C VAL A 119 13.81 -0.69 12.56
N ASP A 120 13.77 -1.00 11.26
CA ASP A 120 14.63 -2.02 10.65
C ASP A 120 16.13 -1.71 10.85
N ALA A 121 16.50 -0.42 10.88
CA ALA A 121 17.88 -0.01 11.15
C ALA A 121 18.31 -0.28 12.60
N LEU A 122 17.39 -0.17 13.55
CA LEU A 122 17.65 -0.43 14.97
C LEU A 122 17.79 -1.93 15.26
N THR A 123 17.11 -2.77 14.50
CA THR A 123 17.11 -4.23 14.69
C THR A 123 18.19 -4.95 13.89
N GLY A 124 19.12 -4.22 13.27
CA GLY A 124 20.19 -4.79 12.45
C GLY A 124 19.75 -5.43 11.13
N ARG A 125 18.47 -5.28 10.75
CA ARG A 125 17.92 -5.69 9.47
C ARG A 125 18.29 -4.71 8.36
N ARG A 126 19.57 -4.35 8.30
CA ARG A 126 20.08 -3.56 7.17
C ARG A 126 19.84 -4.36 5.88
N ALA A 127 19.47 -3.67 4.82
CA ALA A 127 19.43 -4.25 3.51
C ALA A 127 20.74 -4.99 3.27
N ALA A 128 20.69 -6.30 3.09
CA ALA A 128 21.77 -6.97 2.39
C ALA A 128 21.90 -6.26 1.04
N ALA A 129 23.07 -5.69 0.81
CA ALA A 129 23.40 -4.97 -0.41
C ALA A 129 23.19 -5.87 -1.63
#